data_c4729f46ec2a6147929346d7701caddc
#
_entry.id   c4729f46ec2a6147929346d7701caddc
#
_cell.length_a   1.000
_cell.length_b   1.000
_cell.length_c   1.000
_cell.angle_alpha   90.00
_cell.angle_beta   90.00
_cell.angle_gamma   90.00
#
_symmetry.space_group_name_H-M   'P 1'
#
loop_
_entity.id
_entity.type
_entity.pdbx_description
1 polymer ?
#
loop_
_entity_poly.entity_id
_entity_poly.type
_entity_poly.pdbx_seq_one_letter_code
_entity_poly.pdbx_strand_id
1 'polypeptide(L)' 'IEDDVIIGSKAVIKAGVTIGRNSVVGMGAVVTKDVPPDTVVTGVPAKPKYSRSEYDKRQTEWKSN' A
#
# COMPACT_ATOMS: atom_id res chain seq x y z
N ILE A 1 -3.72 1.89 -11.46
CA ILE A 1 -2.64 2.25 -10.50
C ILE A 1 -2.14 3.65 -10.87
N GLU A 2 -2.19 4.55 -9.92
CA GLU A 2 -1.75 5.92 -10.12
C GLU A 2 -0.26 6.08 -9.82
N ASP A 3 0.24 7.33 -9.87
CA ASP A 3 1.67 7.59 -9.73
C ASP A 3 2.19 7.34 -8.31
N ASP A 4 3.46 7.01 -8.21
CA ASP A 4 4.19 6.85 -6.94
C ASP A 4 3.62 5.76 -6.03
N VAL A 5 2.97 4.76 -6.61
CA VAL A 5 2.45 3.61 -5.85
C VAL A 5 3.55 2.57 -5.69
N ILE A 6 3.71 2.07 -4.48
CA ILE A 6 4.64 0.97 -4.18
C ILE A 6 3.83 -0.31 -4.02
N ILE A 7 4.16 -1.33 -4.81
CA ILE A 7 3.50 -2.63 -4.74
C ILE A 7 4.49 -3.65 -4.18
N GLY A 8 4.14 -4.26 -3.07
CA GLY A 8 4.98 -5.28 -2.44
C GLY A 8 4.99 -6.59 -3.24
N SER A 9 5.99 -7.43 -2.97
CA SER A 9 6.13 -8.71 -3.64
C SER A 9 4.92 -9.60 -3.39
N LYS A 10 4.48 -10.31 -4.43
CA LYS A 10 3.34 -11.24 -4.36
C LYS A 10 2.01 -10.59 -4.00
N ALA A 11 1.92 -9.26 -4.09
CA ALA A 11 0.64 -8.59 -3.93
C ALA A 11 -0.24 -8.88 -5.14
N VAL A 12 -1.53 -9.04 -4.90
CA VAL A 12 -2.52 -9.31 -5.93
C VAL A 12 -3.53 -8.18 -5.93
N ILE A 13 -3.78 -7.62 -7.10
CA ILE A 13 -4.75 -6.52 -7.24
C ILE A 13 -5.86 -7.00 -8.17
N LYS A 14 -7.09 -6.99 -7.66
CA LYS A 14 -8.25 -7.41 -8.44
C LYS A 14 -8.43 -6.49 -9.65
N ALA A 15 -8.83 -7.07 -10.78
CA ALA A 15 -9.10 -6.29 -11.98
C ALA A 15 -10.18 -5.23 -11.71
N GLY A 16 -9.97 -4.05 -12.26
CA GLY A 16 -10.91 -2.93 -12.09
C GLY A 16 -10.70 -2.10 -10.83
N VAL A 17 -9.79 -2.50 -9.95
CA VAL A 17 -9.48 -1.75 -8.74
C VAL A 17 -8.54 -0.59 -9.08
N THR A 18 -8.81 0.57 -8.51
CA THR A 18 -7.94 1.74 -8.64
C THR A 18 -7.13 1.91 -7.36
N ILE A 19 -5.81 2.00 -7.51
CA ILE A 19 -4.91 2.30 -6.40
C ILE A 19 -4.57 3.78 -6.48
N GLY A 20 -4.99 4.53 -5.49
CA GLY A 20 -4.74 5.97 -5.45
C GLY A 20 -3.25 6.29 -5.36
N ARG A 21 -2.89 7.47 -5.85
CA ARG A 21 -1.49 7.90 -5.91
C ARG A 21 -0.84 7.85 -4.54
N ASN A 22 0.48 7.64 -4.53
CA ASN A 22 1.31 7.66 -3.32
C ASN A 22 0.89 6.61 -2.27
N SER A 23 0.14 5.59 -2.69
CA SER A 23 -0.27 4.50 -1.80
C SER A 23 0.78 3.39 -1.77
N VAL A 24 0.71 2.54 -0.75
CA VAL A 24 1.58 1.37 -0.64
C VAL A 24 0.73 0.13 -0.45
N VAL A 25 0.97 -0.88 -1.29
CA VAL A 25 0.35 -2.19 -1.13
C VAL A 25 1.38 -3.11 -0.51
N GLY A 26 1.09 -3.63 0.67
CA GLY A 26 2.03 -4.48 1.40
C GLY A 26 2.28 -5.82 0.73
N MET A 27 3.40 -6.44 1.07
CA MET A 27 3.77 -7.76 0.56
C MET A 27 2.66 -8.78 0.82
N GLY A 28 2.30 -9.54 -0.20
CA GLY A 28 1.29 -10.58 -0.10
C GLY A 28 -0.13 -10.08 0.07
N ALA A 29 -0.37 -8.78 0.02
CA ALA A 29 -1.72 -8.25 0.16
C ALA A 29 -2.58 -8.59 -1.04
N VAL A 30 -3.87 -8.79 -0.80
CA VAL A 30 -4.85 -9.02 -1.87
C VAL A 30 -5.84 -7.86 -1.87
N VAL A 31 -5.72 -6.98 -2.86
CA VAL A 31 -6.54 -5.77 -2.95
C VAL A 31 -7.82 -6.08 -3.72
N THR A 32 -8.96 -5.97 -3.05
CA THR A 32 -10.26 -6.27 -3.62
C THR A 32 -11.15 -5.04 -3.79
N LYS A 33 -10.74 -3.90 -3.24
CA LYS A 33 -11.48 -2.64 -3.33
C LYS A 33 -10.52 -1.51 -3.64
N ASP A 34 -11.06 -0.41 -4.16
CA ASP A 34 -10.24 0.77 -4.46
C ASP A 34 -9.50 1.26 -3.23
N VAL A 35 -8.27 1.70 -3.44
CA VAL A 35 -7.41 2.22 -2.38
C VAL A 35 -7.35 3.74 -2.51
N PRO A 36 -7.72 4.49 -1.46
CA PRO A 36 -7.59 5.94 -1.49
C PRO A 36 -6.12 6.36 -1.59
N PRO A 37 -5.84 7.58 -2.07
CA PRO A 37 -4.46 8.06 -2.14
C PRO A 37 -3.83 8.15 -0.75
N ASP A 38 -2.50 8.11 -0.71
CA ASP A 38 -1.69 8.28 0.50
C ASP A 38 -2.00 7.26 1.61
N THR A 39 -2.37 6.05 1.22
CA THR A 39 -2.79 5.01 2.17
C THR A 39 -1.94 3.76 2.02
N VAL A 40 -1.57 3.16 3.15
CA VAL A 40 -0.90 1.86 3.17
C VAL A 40 -1.93 0.78 3.48
N VAL A 41 -2.03 -0.21 2.60
CA VAL A 41 -2.96 -1.33 2.78
C VAL A 41 -2.19 -2.63 2.88
N THR A 42 -2.63 -3.53 3.75
CA THR A 42 -1.99 -4.82 3.96
C THR A 42 -3.02 -5.90 4.23
N GLY A 43 -2.61 -7.15 4.06
CA GLY A 43 -3.41 -8.31 4.46
C GLY A 43 -4.29 -8.87 3.36
N VAL A 44 -5.07 -9.88 3.73
CA VAL A 44 -6.01 -10.58 2.84
C VAL A 44 -7.37 -10.64 3.53
N PRO A 45 -8.39 -9.91 3.07
CA PRO A 45 -8.31 -8.86 2.05
C PRO A 45 -7.52 -7.66 2.55
N ALA A 46 -6.93 -6.89 1.63
CA ALA A 46 -6.14 -5.73 2.00
C ALA A 46 -7.01 -4.68 2.68
N LYS A 47 -6.52 -4.16 3.80
CA LYS A 47 -7.22 -3.12 4.56
C LYS A 47 -6.28 -1.97 4.86
N PRO A 48 -6.80 -0.74 4.96
CA PRO A 48 -5.96 0.40 5.36
C PRO A 48 -5.31 0.14 6.71
N LYS A 49 -4.01 0.36 6.78
CA LYS A 49 -3.27 0.18 8.01
C LYS A 49 -2.81 1.51 8.59
N TYR A 50 -2.21 2.36 7.77
CA TYR A 50 -1.80 3.71 8.16
C TYR A 50 -1.56 4.54 6.90
N SER A 51 -1.25 5.83 7.10
CA SER A 51 -1.01 6.72 5.97
C SER A 51 0.39 6.50 5.38
N ARG A 52 0.61 7.01 4.18
CA ARG A 52 1.91 6.98 3.54
C ARG A 52 2.96 7.75 4.36
N SER A 53 2.56 8.84 4.99
CA SER A 53 3.46 9.59 5.86
C SER A 53 3.98 8.74 7.00
N GLU A 54 3.11 7.99 7.63
CA GLU A 54 3.50 7.08 8.70
C GLU A 54 4.39 5.97 8.18
N TYR A 55 4.09 5.45 7.00
CA TYR A 55 4.92 4.43 6.36
C TYR A 55 6.35 4.95 6.14
N ASP A 56 6.48 6.14 5.58
CA ASP A 56 7.79 6.72 5.31
C ASP A 56 8.56 6.95 6.59
N LYS A 57 7.90 7.38 7.65
CA LYS A 57 8.50 7.56 8.96
C LYS A 57 9.02 6.23 9.51
N ARG A 58 8.23 5.17 9.39
CA ARG A 58 8.64 3.84 9.86
C ARG A 58 9.83 3.30 9.08
N GLN A 59 9.86 3.53 7.77
CA GLN A 59 10.98 3.12 6.94
C GLN A 59 12.26 3.85 7.34
N THR A 60 12.17 5.14 7.63
CA THR A 60 13.31 5.93 8.10
C THR A 60 13.84 5.42 9.44
N GLU A 61 12.95 5.16 10.38
CA GLU A 61 13.33 4.62 11.69
C GLU A 61 14.00 3.26 11.55
N TRP A 62 13.44 2.40 10.70
CA TRP A 62 14.00 1.08 10.44
C TRP A 62 15.42 1.16 9.89
N LYS A 63 15.64 2.08 8.96
CA LYS A 63 16.95 2.25 8.32
C LYS A 63 17.99 2.89 9.24
N SER A 64 17.55 3.62 10.25
CA SER A 64 18.45 4.28 11.19
C SER A 64 19.12 3.30 12.15
N ASN A 65 18.60 2.13 12.23
CA ASN A 65 19.17 1.09 13.09
C ASN A 65 20.23 0.28 12.33
#